data_ddb7ef75f79e36dcc98a07b5270915c8
#
_entry.id   ddb7ef75f79e36dcc98a07b5270915c8
#
_cell.length_a   1.000
_cell.length_b   1.000
_cell.length_c   1.000
_cell.angle_alpha   90.00
_cell.angle_beta   90.00
_cell.angle_gamma   90.00
#
_symmetry.space_group_name_H-M   'P 1'
#
loop_
_entity.id
_entity.type
_entity.pdbx_description
1 polymer ?
#
loop_
_entity_poly.entity_id
_entity_poly.type
_entity_poly.pdbx_seq_one_letter_code
_entity_poly.pdbx_strand_id
1 'polypeptide(L)'
;MNEVLKVLKERHSIRAFRPEPLKKEDLDAIVEAGLYAPSAKNLQSTKLVVVRDAAVLARLERLNSRILGTPEGTPFYGAPEAIVVLSDSDYPNWLQDGSLVMGNLMNAAAALGIGSCWINRAMETFELPEGKALLAEWGLGENWKGVGNCILGYTDQAVLGDKARKEDRVLYV
;
A
#
# COMPACT_ATOMS: atom_id res chain seq x y z
N MET A 1 7.74 25.95 6.54
CA MET A 1 8.20 24.52 6.51
C MET A 1 8.10 24.10 5.04
N ASN A 2 9.07 23.33 4.56
CA ASN A 2 9.06 22.81 3.19
C ASN A 2 7.84 21.89 3.00
N GLU A 3 7.16 21.94 1.84
CA GLU A 3 5.92 21.19 1.56
C GLU A 3 6.13 19.66 1.69
N VAL A 4 7.29 19.14 1.27
CA VAL A 4 7.61 17.72 1.41
C VAL A 4 7.65 17.31 2.89
N LEU A 5 8.32 18.10 3.74
CA LEU A 5 8.38 17.85 5.17
C LEU A 5 7.01 17.97 5.84
N LYS A 6 6.16 18.84 5.34
CA LYS A 6 4.77 18.98 5.80
C LYS A 6 3.99 17.71 5.52
N VAL A 7 3.99 17.23 4.28
CA VAL A 7 3.31 15.98 3.89
C VAL A 7 3.77 14.80 4.74
N LEU A 8 5.08 14.63 4.92
CA LEU A 8 5.63 13.54 5.73
C LEU A 8 5.17 13.57 7.19
N LYS A 9 4.92 14.76 7.75
CA LYS A 9 4.45 14.94 9.13
C LYS A 9 2.94 14.76 9.25
N GLU A 10 2.18 15.27 8.30
CA GLU A 10 0.72 15.35 8.33
C GLU A 10 0.02 14.10 7.78
N ARG A 11 0.71 13.28 6.96
CA ARG A 11 0.14 12.05 6.44
C ARG A 11 -0.37 11.12 7.54
N HIS A 12 -1.60 10.68 7.40
CA HIS A 12 -2.26 9.73 8.30
C HIS A 12 -2.82 8.53 7.53
N SER A 13 -3.03 7.41 8.22
CA SER A 13 -3.78 6.29 7.68
C SER A 13 -5.26 6.61 7.68
N ILE A 14 -5.88 6.63 6.52
CA ILE A 14 -7.30 6.87 6.31
C ILE A 14 -8.04 5.53 6.24
N ARG A 15 -9.21 5.46 6.88
CA ARG A 15 -10.02 4.25 6.99
C ARG A 15 -11.52 4.51 6.73
N ALA A 16 -11.82 5.58 6.03
CA ALA A 16 -13.15 5.89 5.52
C ALA A 16 -13.00 6.54 4.16
N PHE A 17 -13.61 5.96 3.16
CA PHE A 17 -13.43 6.35 1.77
C PHE A 17 -14.77 6.63 1.13
N ARG A 18 -14.79 7.52 0.16
CA ARG A 18 -15.89 7.72 -0.77
C ARG A 18 -15.87 6.61 -1.82
N PRO A 19 -17.04 6.21 -2.38
CA PRO A 19 -17.12 5.07 -3.29
C PRO A 19 -16.59 5.34 -4.70
N GLU A 20 -16.43 6.62 -5.09
CA GLU A 20 -15.97 6.97 -6.42
C GLU A 20 -14.49 6.62 -6.62
N PRO A 21 -14.13 6.07 -7.79
CA PRO A 21 -12.75 5.75 -8.12
C PRO A 21 -11.93 7.03 -8.28
N LEU A 22 -10.61 6.92 -8.10
CA LEU A 22 -9.68 8.01 -8.35
C LEU A 22 -9.66 8.38 -9.83
N LYS A 23 -9.40 9.66 -10.11
CA LYS A 23 -9.04 10.09 -11.45
C LYS A 23 -7.77 9.40 -11.89
N LYS A 24 -7.69 9.09 -13.18
CA LYS A 24 -6.53 8.38 -13.72
C LYS A 24 -5.23 9.14 -13.48
N GLU A 25 -5.26 10.47 -13.62
CA GLU A 25 -4.10 11.33 -13.44
C GLU A 25 -3.55 11.27 -12.01
N ASP A 26 -4.44 11.26 -11.01
CA ASP A 26 -4.07 11.17 -9.61
C ASP A 26 -3.45 9.80 -9.29
N LEU A 27 -4.08 8.73 -9.79
CA LEU A 27 -3.59 7.36 -9.61
C LEU A 27 -2.23 7.15 -10.29
N ASP A 28 -2.08 7.64 -11.52
CA ASP A 28 -0.81 7.55 -12.27
C ASP A 28 0.32 8.28 -11.54
N ALA A 29 0.05 9.47 -10.99
CA ALA A 29 1.04 10.23 -10.21
C ALA A 29 1.46 9.49 -8.93
N ILE A 30 0.51 8.83 -8.24
CA ILE A 30 0.82 8.01 -7.07
C ILE A 30 1.68 6.81 -7.46
N VAL A 31 1.31 6.10 -8.53
CA VAL A 31 2.07 4.95 -9.05
C VAL A 31 3.49 5.37 -9.43
N GLU A 32 3.62 6.47 -10.19
CA GLU A 32 4.91 7.00 -10.58
C GLU A 32 5.79 7.31 -9.37
N ALA A 33 5.27 8.02 -8.37
CA ALA A 33 6.01 8.31 -7.15
C ALA A 33 6.46 7.02 -6.41
N GLY A 34 5.65 5.96 -6.44
CA GLY A 34 6.02 4.65 -5.92
C GLY A 34 7.23 4.07 -6.65
N LEU A 35 7.26 4.15 -7.98
CA LEU A 35 8.35 3.62 -8.81
C LEU A 35 9.68 4.37 -8.60
N TYR A 36 9.63 5.62 -8.12
CA TYR A 36 10.83 6.40 -7.79
C TYR A 36 11.39 6.13 -6.37
N ALA A 37 10.83 5.17 -5.64
CA ALA A 37 11.42 4.75 -4.37
C ALA A 37 12.82 4.18 -4.59
N PRO A 38 13.78 4.48 -3.69
CA PRO A 38 15.11 3.89 -3.79
C PRO A 38 15.04 2.37 -3.58
N SER A 39 15.92 1.63 -4.26
CA SER A 39 16.09 0.20 -4.08
C SER A 39 17.56 -0.16 -3.95
N ALA A 40 17.85 -1.28 -3.29
CA ALA A 40 19.20 -1.78 -3.13
C ALA A 40 19.88 -1.96 -4.50
N LYS A 41 21.05 -1.33 -4.68
CA LYS A 41 21.81 -1.34 -5.95
C LYS A 41 20.97 -0.91 -7.18
N ASN A 42 19.89 -0.17 -6.96
CA ASN A 42 18.94 0.22 -8.01
C ASN A 42 18.38 -0.99 -8.81
N LEU A 43 18.14 -2.10 -8.13
CA LEU A 43 17.63 -3.33 -8.77
C LEU A 43 16.16 -3.24 -9.16
N GLN A 44 15.40 -2.32 -8.55
CA GLN A 44 13.99 -2.06 -8.86
C GLN A 44 13.15 -3.37 -8.84
N SER A 45 13.39 -4.18 -7.82
CA SER A 45 12.83 -5.52 -7.67
C SER A 45 11.35 -5.54 -7.28
N THR A 46 10.68 -4.40 -7.29
CA THR A 46 9.27 -4.25 -6.92
C THR A 46 8.35 -4.17 -8.13
N LYS A 47 7.13 -4.66 -7.97
CA LYS A 47 6.05 -4.56 -8.94
C LYS A 47 4.79 -4.04 -8.27
N LEU A 48 4.11 -3.13 -8.93
CA LEU A 48 2.84 -2.56 -8.49
C LEU A 48 1.70 -3.18 -9.30
N VAL A 49 0.74 -3.79 -8.62
CA VAL A 49 -0.49 -4.26 -9.25
C VAL A 49 -1.62 -3.33 -8.82
N VAL A 50 -2.08 -2.51 -9.75
CA VAL A 50 -3.19 -1.58 -9.54
C VAL A 50 -4.50 -2.33 -9.68
N VAL A 51 -5.27 -2.41 -8.60
CA VAL A 51 -6.53 -3.14 -8.53
C VAL A 51 -7.69 -2.15 -8.48
N ARG A 52 -8.43 -2.05 -9.58
CA ARG A 52 -9.65 -1.26 -9.74
C ARG A 52 -10.88 -2.15 -9.96
N ASP A 53 -10.68 -3.41 -10.30
CA ASP A 53 -11.74 -4.39 -10.45
C ASP A 53 -12.32 -4.75 -9.08
N ALA A 54 -13.60 -4.50 -8.88
CA ALA A 54 -14.29 -4.72 -7.61
C ALA A 54 -14.30 -6.20 -7.17
N ALA A 55 -14.33 -7.15 -8.12
CA ALA A 55 -14.32 -8.57 -7.80
C ALA A 55 -12.94 -9.01 -7.31
N VAL A 56 -11.88 -8.52 -7.93
CA VAL A 56 -10.49 -8.78 -7.49
C VAL A 56 -10.24 -8.13 -6.12
N LEU A 57 -10.69 -6.89 -5.94
CA LEU A 57 -10.57 -6.18 -4.65
C LEU A 57 -11.27 -6.95 -3.52
N ALA A 58 -12.48 -7.42 -3.77
CA ALA A 58 -13.24 -8.24 -2.81
C ALA A 58 -12.57 -9.61 -2.53
N ARG A 59 -11.90 -10.22 -3.53
CA ARG A 59 -11.11 -11.45 -3.32
C ARG A 59 -9.94 -11.19 -2.36
N LEU A 60 -9.18 -10.12 -2.58
CA LEU A 60 -8.05 -9.71 -1.73
C LEU A 60 -8.52 -9.40 -0.31
N GLU A 61 -9.63 -8.66 -0.17
CA GLU A 61 -10.19 -8.33 1.14
C GLU A 61 -10.61 -9.59 1.91
N ARG A 62 -11.31 -10.53 1.28
CA ARG A 62 -11.71 -11.80 1.91
C ARG A 62 -10.50 -12.62 2.37
N LEU A 63 -9.45 -12.72 1.55
CA LEU A 63 -8.22 -13.41 1.93
C LEU A 63 -7.57 -12.73 3.15
N ASN A 64 -7.49 -11.42 3.13
CA ASN A 64 -6.95 -10.62 4.23
C ASN A 64 -7.76 -10.77 5.52
N SER A 65 -9.10 -10.74 5.44
CA SER A 65 -10.01 -10.96 6.58
C SER A 65 -9.86 -12.36 7.18
N ARG A 66 -9.74 -13.38 6.33
CA ARG A 66 -9.52 -14.77 6.77
C ARG A 66 -8.22 -14.91 7.54
N ILE A 67 -7.13 -14.33 7.04
CA ILE A 67 -5.81 -14.34 7.71
C ILE A 67 -5.88 -13.56 9.02
N LEU A 68 -6.61 -12.47 9.05
CA LEU A 68 -6.82 -11.66 10.26
C LEU A 68 -7.62 -12.41 11.35
N GLY A 69 -8.33 -13.48 10.98
CA GLY A 69 -9.22 -14.21 11.89
C GLY A 69 -10.58 -13.52 12.09
N THR A 70 -10.96 -12.62 11.21
CA THR A 70 -12.24 -11.89 11.20
C THR A 70 -12.93 -12.06 9.84
N PRO A 71 -13.49 -13.25 9.52
CA PRO A 71 -14.01 -13.56 8.17
C PRO A 71 -15.04 -12.55 7.64
N GLU A 72 -15.84 -11.96 8.53
CA GLU A 72 -16.83 -10.93 8.21
C GLU A 72 -16.25 -9.49 8.26
N GLY A 73 -14.97 -9.36 8.50
CA GLY A 73 -14.31 -8.06 8.57
C GLY A 73 -14.11 -7.44 7.20
N THR A 74 -14.04 -6.11 7.16
CA THR A 74 -13.75 -5.33 5.95
C THR A 74 -12.43 -4.56 6.11
N PRO A 75 -11.27 -5.25 6.13
CA PRO A 75 -9.97 -4.61 6.40
C PRO A 75 -9.53 -3.61 5.33
N PHE A 76 -10.22 -3.55 4.18
CA PHE A 76 -10.00 -2.53 3.15
C PHE A 76 -10.89 -1.29 3.33
N TYR A 77 -11.74 -1.29 4.38
CA TYR A 77 -12.54 -0.13 4.80
C TYR A 77 -13.40 0.50 3.68
N GLY A 78 -13.83 -0.29 2.71
CA GLY A 78 -14.62 0.18 1.57
C GLY A 78 -13.83 1.05 0.57
N ALA A 79 -12.51 1.00 0.58
CA ALA A 79 -11.69 1.70 -0.42
C ALA A 79 -12.03 1.19 -1.83
N PRO A 80 -12.24 2.08 -2.81
CA PRO A 80 -12.58 1.68 -4.18
C PRO A 80 -11.42 1.10 -4.96
N GLU A 81 -10.20 1.30 -4.51
CA GLU A 81 -8.97 0.89 -5.21
C GLU A 81 -7.88 0.47 -4.23
N ALA A 82 -6.99 -0.39 -4.72
CA ALA A 82 -5.77 -0.76 -4.01
C ALA A 82 -4.59 -0.90 -4.98
N ILE A 83 -3.40 -0.59 -4.50
CA ILE A 83 -2.14 -0.95 -5.14
C ILE A 83 -1.51 -2.06 -4.31
N VAL A 84 -1.43 -3.27 -4.86
CA VAL A 84 -0.69 -4.36 -4.25
C VAL A 84 0.78 -4.17 -4.56
N VAL A 85 1.59 -4.03 -3.53
CA VAL A 85 3.05 -3.97 -3.66
C VAL A 85 3.61 -5.37 -3.52
N LEU A 86 4.20 -5.86 -4.60
CA LEU A 86 4.92 -7.12 -4.67
C LEU A 86 6.40 -6.85 -4.83
N SER A 87 7.23 -7.75 -4.32
CA SER A 87 8.68 -7.71 -4.56
C SER A 87 9.20 -9.11 -4.87
N ASP A 88 10.21 -9.15 -5.72
CA ASP A 88 10.88 -10.38 -6.12
C ASP A 88 11.82 -10.86 -5.00
N SER A 89 11.45 -11.98 -4.37
CA SER A 89 12.17 -12.56 -3.23
C SER A 89 13.51 -13.20 -3.59
N ASP A 90 13.87 -13.29 -4.86
CA ASP A 90 15.19 -13.70 -5.29
C ASP A 90 16.27 -12.65 -4.96
N TYR A 91 15.84 -11.43 -4.62
CA TYR A 91 16.71 -10.34 -4.17
C TYR A 91 16.66 -10.19 -2.64
N PRO A 92 17.82 -10.11 -1.95
CA PRO A 92 17.86 -10.15 -0.47
C PRO A 92 17.16 -8.98 0.23
N ASN A 93 17.03 -7.83 -0.43
CA ASN A 93 16.42 -6.62 0.12
C ASN A 93 14.97 -6.38 -0.35
N TRP A 94 14.33 -7.41 -0.89
CA TRP A 94 13.00 -7.30 -1.49
C TRP A 94 11.96 -6.64 -0.57
N LEU A 95 11.94 -7.00 0.71
CA LEU A 95 10.98 -6.47 1.67
C LEU A 95 11.24 -5.01 2.00
N GLN A 96 12.51 -4.63 2.17
CA GLN A 96 12.91 -3.25 2.44
C GLN A 96 12.59 -2.35 1.24
N ASP A 97 12.96 -2.78 0.04
CA ASP A 97 12.67 -2.05 -1.20
C ASP A 97 11.16 -1.84 -1.39
N GLY A 98 10.36 -2.91 -1.22
CA GLY A 98 8.91 -2.81 -1.29
C GLY A 98 8.29 -1.92 -0.19
N SER A 99 8.89 -1.89 0.99
CA SER A 99 8.44 -1.02 2.08
C SER A 99 8.69 0.47 1.77
N LEU A 100 9.79 0.80 1.09
CA LEU A 100 10.07 2.16 0.62
C LEU A 100 9.08 2.58 -0.46
N VAL A 101 8.76 1.69 -1.39
CA VAL A 101 7.72 1.92 -2.39
C VAL A 101 6.37 2.22 -1.72
N MET A 102 5.96 1.41 -0.75
CA MET A 102 4.73 1.64 0.01
C MET A 102 4.73 3.00 0.70
N GLY A 103 5.85 3.41 1.29
CA GLY A 103 6.01 4.73 1.88
C GLY A 103 5.80 5.86 0.87
N ASN A 104 6.40 5.74 -0.32
CA ASN A 104 6.25 6.73 -1.40
C ASN A 104 4.81 6.81 -1.90
N LEU A 105 4.12 5.67 -2.12
CA LEU A 105 2.70 5.65 -2.52
C LEU A 105 1.82 6.44 -1.53
N MET A 106 1.97 6.16 -0.24
CA MET A 106 1.17 6.83 0.79
C MET A 106 1.50 8.33 0.92
N ASN A 107 2.76 8.71 0.76
CA ASN A 107 3.17 10.12 0.80
C ASN A 107 2.65 10.88 -0.42
N ALA A 108 2.71 10.29 -1.61
CA ALA A 108 2.17 10.88 -2.83
C ALA A 108 0.64 11.04 -2.75
N ALA A 109 -0.07 10.03 -2.27
CA ALA A 109 -1.51 10.13 -2.03
C ALA A 109 -1.84 11.30 -1.09
N ALA A 110 -1.12 11.43 0.03
CA ALA A 110 -1.32 12.53 0.98
C ALA A 110 -1.02 13.90 0.36
N ALA A 111 0.01 14.01 -0.49
CA ALA A 111 0.35 15.25 -1.20
C ALA A 111 -0.76 15.69 -2.16
N LEU A 112 -1.53 14.75 -2.71
CA LEU A 112 -2.67 14.98 -3.59
C LEU A 112 -4.01 15.12 -2.85
N GLY A 113 -4.00 15.07 -1.51
CA GLY A 113 -5.23 15.10 -0.71
C GLY A 113 -6.05 13.80 -0.80
N ILE A 114 -5.43 12.70 -1.20
CA ILE A 114 -6.05 11.39 -1.34
C ILE A 114 -5.78 10.54 -0.09
N GLY A 115 -6.83 9.87 0.38
CA GLY A 115 -6.75 8.95 1.51
C GLY A 115 -5.98 7.67 1.16
N SER A 116 -5.13 7.21 2.06
CA SER A 116 -4.42 5.94 1.90
C SER A 116 -4.21 5.24 3.24
N CYS A 117 -4.06 3.91 3.17
CA CYS A 117 -3.66 3.11 4.32
C CYS A 117 -2.88 1.87 3.87
N TRP A 118 -1.83 1.53 4.58
CA TRP A 118 -1.15 0.24 4.43
C TRP A 118 -1.98 -0.84 5.11
N ILE A 119 -2.53 -1.77 4.34
CA ILE A 119 -3.14 -2.98 4.84
C ILE A 119 -2.11 -4.11 4.77
N ASN A 120 -1.79 -4.66 5.92
CA ASN A 120 -0.80 -5.72 6.07
C ASN A 120 -1.31 -7.07 5.53
N ARG A 121 -0.57 -8.15 5.76
CA ARG A 121 -0.91 -9.54 5.40
C ARG A 121 -0.88 -9.87 3.91
N ALA A 122 -0.30 -9.00 3.07
CA ALA A 122 -0.08 -9.33 1.66
C ALA A 122 0.89 -10.52 1.51
N MET A 123 1.89 -10.63 2.39
CA MET A 123 2.83 -11.76 2.38
C MET A 123 2.06 -13.07 2.56
N GLU A 124 1.29 -13.19 3.62
CA GLU A 124 0.50 -14.38 3.92
C GLU A 124 -0.57 -14.63 2.85
N THR A 125 -1.17 -13.57 2.29
CA THR A 125 -2.16 -13.68 1.21
C THR A 125 -1.60 -14.44 0.02
N PHE A 126 -0.40 -14.08 -0.45
CA PHE A 126 0.22 -14.70 -1.64
C PHE A 126 0.94 -16.02 -1.34
N GLU A 127 0.98 -16.48 -0.10
CA GLU A 127 1.35 -17.86 0.26
C GLU A 127 0.14 -18.82 0.20
N LEU A 128 -1.09 -18.31 0.28
CA LEU A 128 -2.29 -19.13 0.15
C LEU A 128 -2.49 -19.60 -1.29
N PRO A 129 -3.12 -20.79 -1.53
CA PRO A 129 -3.41 -21.26 -2.87
C PRO A 129 -4.19 -20.25 -3.73
N GLU A 130 -5.18 -19.56 -3.14
CA GLU A 130 -5.99 -18.54 -3.84
C GLU A 130 -5.17 -17.27 -4.18
N GLY A 131 -4.20 -16.90 -3.32
CA GLY A 131 -3.28 -15.81 -3.60
C GLY A 131 -2.28 -16.16 -4.70
N LYS A 132 -1.76 -17.38 -4.70
CA LYS A 132 -0.91 -17.90 -5.79
C LYS A 132 -1.66 -17.96 -7.12
N ALA A 133 -2.96 -18.31 -7.09
CA ALA A 133 -3.81 -18.24 -8.28
C ALA A 133 -3.92 -16.81 -8.81
N LEU A 134 -4.04 -15.79 -7.95
CA LEU A 134 -4.01 -14.39 -8.37
C LEU A 134 -2.68 -14.00 -9.02
N LEU A 135 -1.54 -14.42 -8.45
CA LEU A 135 -0.23 -14.18 -9.07
C LEU A 135 -0.19 -14.79 -10.48
N ALA A 136 -0.65 -16.04 -10.64
CA ALA A 136 -0.69 -16.70 -11.93
C ALA A 136 -1.63 -15.99 -12.93
N GLU A 137 -2.82 -15.54 -12.50
CA GLU A 137 -3.73 -14.72 -13.30
C GLU A 137 -3.07 -13.41 -13.78
N TRP A 138 -2.15 -12.85 -13.01
CA TRP A 138 -1.38 -11.65 -13.35
C TRP A 138 -0.08 -11.95 -14.12
N GLY A 139 0.17 -13.22 -14.46
CA GLY A 139 1.38 -13.65 -15.18
C GLY A 139 2.65 -13.60 -14.33
N LEU A 140 2.53 -13.74 -13.01
CA LEU A 140 3.63 -13.66 -12.05
C LEU A 140 3.94 -15.04 -11.44
N GLY A 141 5.22 -15.30 -11.21
CA GLY A 141 5.70 -16.52 -10.56
C GLY A 141 5.60 -16.44 -9.03
N GLU A 142 5.89 -17.54 -8.35
CA GLU A 142 5.85 -17.66 -6.89
C GLU A 142 6.99 -16.95 -6.16
N ASN A 143 8.01 -16.48 -6.89
CA ASN A 143 9.06 -15.61 -6.37
C ASN A 143 8.56 -14.19 -6.01
N TRP A 144 7.41 -13.78 -6.56
CA TRP A 144 6.78 -12.52 -6.19
C TRP A 144 6.06 -12.63 -4.85
N LYS A 145 6.55 -11.91 -3.86
CA LYS A 145 6.01 -11.89 -2.49
C LYS A 145 5.26 -10.60 -2.21
N GLY A 146 4.19 -10.70 -1.44
CA GLY A 146 3.43 -9.53 -1.02
C GLY A 146 4.16 -8.74 0.04
N VAL A 147 4.26 -7.42 -0.15
CA VAL A 147 4.77 -6.48 0.86
C VAL A 147 3.61 -5.84 1.62
N GLY A 148 2.60 -5.38 0.90
CA GLY A 148 1.41 -4.77 1.48
C GLY A 148 0.39 -4.38 0.43
N ASN A 149 -0.81 -4.05 0.88
CA ASN A 149 -1.85 -3.47 0.04
C ASN A 149 -2.00 -2.00 0.42
N CYS A 150 -1.69 -1.08 -0.49
CA CYS A 150 -1.98 0.34 -0.34
C CYS A 150 -3.40 0.59 -0.81
N ILE A 151 -4.36 0.65 0.11
CA ILE A 151 -5.73 1.04 -0.25
C ILE A 151 -5.81 2.54 -0.45
N LEU A 152 -6.61 2.98 -1.41
CA LEU A 152 -6.68 4.36 -1.89
C LEU A 152 -8.12 4.79 -2.16
N GLY A 153 -8.40 6.07 -1.99
CA GLY A 153 -9.67 6.68 -2.36
C GLY A 153 -9.80 8.12 -1.88
N TYR A 154 -10.75 8.83 -2.43
CA TYR A 154 -11.16 10.13 -1.89
C TYR A 154 -11.78 9.94 -0.51
N THR A 155 -11.66 10.95 0.36
CA THR A 155 -12.11 10.86 1.74
C THR A 155 -12.59 12.20 2.26
N ASP A 156 -13.61 12.15 3.10
CA ASP A 156 -14.06 13.28 3.92
C ASP A 156 -13.59 13.12 5.38
N GLN A 157 -12.81 12.08 5.67
CA GLN A 157 -12.25 11.86 6.99
C GLN A 157 -11.27 13.01 7.30
N ALA A 158 -11.56 13.74 8.36
CA ALA A 158 -10.68 14.80 8.84
C ALA A 158 -9.29 14.23 9.20
N VAL A 159 -8.24 14.96 8.82
CA VAL A 159 -6.89 14.67 9.28
C VAL A 159 -6.86 14.87 10.79
N LEU A 160 -6.62 13.80 11.52
CA LEU A 160 -6.43 13.88 12.97
C LEU A 160 -5.12 14.64 13.19
N GLY A 161 -5.16 15.67 14.05
CA GLY A 161 -3.99 16.51 14.35
C GLY A 161 -2.73 15.71 14.74
N ASP A 162 -1.62 16.38 14.88
CA ASP A 162 -0.31 15.79 15.18
C ASP A 162 -0.37 14.83 16.37
N LYS A 163 -0.06 13.57 16.13
CA LYS A 163 0.15 12.61 17.23
C LYS A 163 1.54 12.85 17.81
N ALA A 164 1.59 13.01 19.13
CA ALA A 164 2.84 13.08 19.86
C ALA A 164 3.74 11.87 19.49
N ARG A 165 5.01 12.15 19.29
CA ARG A 165 6.02 11.09 19.08
C ARG A 165 6.51 10.63 20.44
N LYS A 166 6.81 9.33 20.55
CA LYS A 166 7.43 8.79 21.76
C LYS A 166 8.78 9.47 21.96
N GLU A 167 9.10 9.75 23.20
CA GLU A 167 10.41 10.24 23.63
C GLU A 167 11.48 9.16 23.43
N ASP A 168 12.73 9.53 23.55
CA ASP A 168 13.92 8.64 23.51
C ASP A 168 14.06 7.79 22.24
N ARG A 169 13.60 8.30 21.09
CA ARG A 169 13.73 7.61 19.80
C ARG A 169 14.96 8.01 18.99
N VAL A 170 15.72 8.96 19.48
CA VAL A 170 16.93 9.45 18.81
C VAL A 170 18.05 9.50 19.84
N LEU A 171 19.16 8.89 19.52
CA LEU A 171 20.39 8.97 20.28
C LEU A 171 21.45 9.70 19.43
N TYR A 172 22.03 10.73 19.99
CA TYR A 172 23.19 11.42 19.39
C TYR A 172 24.47 10.89 20.07
N VAL A 173 25.41 10.37 19.32
CA VAL A 173 26.68 9.81 19.77
C VAL A 173 27.84 10.51 19.08
#